data_efe8ede0fa926d31b22a8f5a8987e917
#
_entry.id   efe8ede0fa926d31b22a8f5a8987e917
#
_cell.length_a   1.000
_cell.length_b   1.000
_cell.length_c   1.000
_cell.angle_alpha   90.00
_cell.angle_beta   90.00
_cell.angle_gamma   90.00
#
_symmetry.space_group_name_H-M   'P 1'
#
loop_
_entity.id
_entity.type
_entity.pdbx_description
1 polymer ?
#
loop_
_entity_poly.entity_id
_entity_poly.type
_entity_poly.pdbx_seq_one_letter_code
_entity_poly.pdbx_strand_id
1 'polypeptide(L)'
;MNPADPVQRQLDAYNAHDLARFVAEYTDDVEVFVPPAAEPLLSGKKAFAEHYANNRFTLPALRAEVVNRMVSGNTVVDHERVTGLHDGVVEAIAVYRVDGDRIRAVWFY
;
A
#
# COMPACT_ATOMS: atom_id res chain seq x y z
N MET A 1 17.22 -5.90 -9.11
CA MET A 1 15.77 -5.62 -9.08
C MET A 1 15.51 -4.25 -8.49
N ASN A 2 14.61 -3.47 -9.09
CA ASN A 2 14.25 -2.16 -8.59
C ASN A 2 13.19 -2.32 -7.47
N PRO A 3 13.44 -1.83 -6.25
CA PRO A 3 12.46 -1.94 -5.17
C PRO A 3 11.14 -1.21 -5.45
N ALA A 4 11.12 -0.27 -6.40
CA ALA A 4 9.87 0.37 -6.83
C ALA A 4 8.95 -0.56 -7.63
N ASP A 5 9.46 -1.66 -8.17
CA ASP A 5 8.66 -2.54 -9.02
C ASP A 5 7.44 -3.15 -8.30
N PRO A 6 7.57 -3.79 -7.12
CA PRO A 6 6.39 -4.29 -6.42
C PRO A 6 5.48 -3.16 -5.93
N VAL A 7 6.04 -1.99 -5.63
CA VAL A 7 5.24 -0.82 -5.22
C VAL A 7 4.40 -0.31 -6.38
N GLN A 8 4.97 -0.26 -7.59
CA GLN A 8 4.21 0.13 -8.79
C GLN A 8 3.15 -0.91 -9.14
N ARG A 9 3.50 -2.20 -9.06
CA ARG A 9 2.54 -3.28 -9.37
C ARG A 9 1.35 -3.27 -8.42
N GLN A 10 1.57 -3.03 -7.12
CA GLN A 10 0.46 -2.95 -6.17
C GLN A 10 -0.42 -1.73 -6.43
N LEU A 11 0.17 -0.61 -6.85
CA LEU A 11 -0.59 0.58 -7.24
C LEU A 11 -1.49 0.28 -8.43
N ASP A 12 -0.95 -0.38 -9.45
CA ASP A 12 -1.70 -0.75 -10.65
C ASP A 12 -2.86 -1.70 -10.30
N ALA A 13 -2.61 -2.69 -9.44
CA ALA A 13 -3.63 -3.63 -8.98
C ALA A 13 -4.72 -2.93 -8.15
N TYR A 14 -4.32 -2.00 -7.28
CA TYR A 14 -5.22 -1.19 -6.47
C TYR A 14 -6.19 -0.41 -7.38
N ASN A 15 -5.65 0.26 -8.38
CA ASN A 15 -6.46 1.05 -9.33
C ASN A 15 -7.29 0.19 -10.27
N ALA A 16 -6.87 -1.04 -10.52
CA ALA A 16 -7.64 -2.02 -11.30
C ALA A 16 -8.71 -2.72 -10.44
N HIS A 17 -8.76 -2.44 -9.15
CA HIS A 17 -9.64 -3.09 -8.17
C HIS A 17 -9.45 -4.61 -8.15
N ASP A 18 -8.20 -5.05 -8.30
CA ASP A 18 -7.83 -6.46 -8.33
C ASP A 18 -7.16 -6.84 -7.01
N LEU A 19 -7.96 -7.32 -6.06
CA LEU A 19 -7.48 -7.65 -4.71
C LEU A 19 -6.39 -8.73 -4.74
N ALA A 20 -6.57 -9.77 -5.53
CA ALA A 20 -5.63 -10.88 -5.57
C ALA A 20 -4.24 -10.42 -6.05
N ARG A 21 -4.19 -9.63 -7.11
CA ARG A 21 -2.93 -9.06 -7.62
C ARG A 21 -2.31 -8.08 -6.63
N PHE A 22 -3.15 -7.28 -5.96
CA PHE A 22 -2.69 -6.32 -4.96
C PHE A 22 -2.00 -7.05 -3.80
N VAL A 23 -2.67 -8.03 -3.22
CA VAL A 23 -2.16 -8.79 -2.06
C VAL A 23 -0.90 -9.60 -2.43
N ALA A 24 -0.80 -10.07 -3.67
CA ALA A 24 0.34 -10.85 -4.13
C ALA A 24 1.68 -10.08 -4.09
N GLU A 25 1.65 -8.75 -4.07
CA GLU A 25 2.86 -7.92 -4.01
C GLU A 25 3.43 -7.77 -2.59
N TYR A 26 2.78 -8.35 -1.60
CA TYR A 26 3.16 -8.25 -0.20
C TYR A 26 3.63 -9.60 0.34
N THR A 27 4.53 -9.57 1.33
CA THR A 27 5.01 -10.80 1.97
C THR A 27 3.94 -11.40 2.89
N ASP A 28 4.10 -12.69 3.25
CA ASP A 28 3.16 -13.36 4.14
C ASP A 28 3.12 -12.74 5.54
N ASP A 29 4.23 -12.16 5.98
CA ASP A 29 4.38 -11.52 7.28
C ASP A 29 4.25 -9.99 7.22
N VAL A 30 3.61 -9.45 6.19
CA VAL A 30 3.46 -8.01 6.00
C VAL A 30 2.90 -7.33 7.24
N GLU A 31 3.44 -6.14 7.55
CA GLU A 31 2.96 -5.31 8.64
C GLU A 31 2.65 -3.90 8.14
N VAL A 32 1.56 -3.33 8.65
CA VAL A 32 1.16 -1.96 8.32
C VAL A 32 1.15 -1.15 9.61
N PHE A 33 1.84 -0.01 9.57
CA PHE A 33 1.97 0.89 10.71
C PHE A 33 1.34 2.24 10.41
N VAL A 34 0.77 2.85 11.45
CA VAL A 34 0.24 4.22 11.37
C VAL A 34 0.87 5.01 12.52
N PRO A 35 2.05 5.63 12.30
CA PRO A 35 2.71 6.42 13.34
C PRO A 35 1.82 7.54 13.88
N PRO A 36 1.96 7.91 15.16
CA PRO A 36 3.06 7.56 16.06
C PRO A 36 2.93 6.22 16.79
N ALA A 37 1.91 5.41 16.47
CA ALA A 37 1.74 4.10 17.09
C ALA A 37 2.94 3.21 16.76
N ALA A 38 3.55 2.59 17.76
CA ALA A 38 4.69 1.70 17.60
C ALA A 38 4.26 0.28 17.16
N GLU A 39 3.06 -0.14 17.55
CA GLU A 39 2.52 -1.44 17.20
C GLU A 39 1.87 -1.40 15.82
N PRO A 40 1.96 -2.49 15.02
CA PRO A 40 1.31 -2.51 13.72
C PRO A 40 -0.21 -2.47 13.85
N LEU A 41 -0.85 -1.73 12.94
CA LEU A 41 -2.30 -1.74 12.79
C LEU A 41 -2.76 -3.08 12.20
N LEU A 42 -2.00 -3.61 11.24
CA LEU A 42 -2.25 -4.89 10.60
C LEU A 42 -0.97 -5.72 10.63
N SER A 43 -1.09 -7.00 10.92
CA SER A 43 0.02 -7.93 10.94
C SER A 43 -0.40 -9.24 10.26
N GLY A 44 0.38 -9.64 9.25
CA GLY A 44 0.14 -10.83 8.47
C GLY A 44 -0.77 -10.62 7.26
N LYS A 45 -0.55 -11.44 6.23
CA LYS A 45 -1.25 -11.30 4.94
C LYS A 45 -2.77 -11.50 5.06
N LYS A 46 -3.22 -12.39 5.94
CA LYS A 46 -4.65 -12.63 6.12
C LYS A 46 -5.38 -11.39 6.61
N ALA A 47 -4.88 -10.77 7.69
CA ALA A 47 -5.46 -9.55 8.24
C ALA A 47 -5.37 -8.40 7.24
N PHE A 48 -4.25 -8.31 6.53
CA PHE A 48 -4.02 -7.33 5.49
C PHE A 48 -5.05 -7.45 4.36
N ALA A 49 -5.23 -8.66 3.84
CA ALA A 49 -6.18 -8.92 2.75
C ALA A 49 -7.62 -8.64 3.16
N GLU A 50 -8.02 -9.06 4.36
CA GLU A 50 -9.37 -8.81 4.88
C GLU A 50 -9.67 -7.33 5.03
N HIS A 51 -8.70 -6.56 5.52
CA HIS A 51 -8.85 -5.11 5.68
C HIS A 51 -9.12 -4.43 4.34
N TYR A 52 -8.30 -4.72 3.33
CA TYR A 52 -8.45 -4.10 2.02
C TYR A 52 -9.71 -4.60 1.29
N ALA A 53 -10.03 -5.89 1.41
CA ALA A 53 -11.24 -6.44 0.82
C ALA A 53 -12.50 -5.75 1.35
N ASN A 54 -12.55 -5.48 2.66
CA ASN A 54 -13.75 -4.96 3.32
C ASN A 54 -13.84 -3.43 3.32
N ASN A 55 -12.70 -2.73 3.24
CA ASN A 55 -12.67 -1.29 3.48
C ASN A 55 -12.16 -0.46 2.30
N ARG A 56 -11.64 -1.10 1.25
CA ARG A 56 -11.09 -0.40 0.08
C ARG A 56 -11.67 -0.93 -1.22
N PHE A 57 -11.57 -2.23 -1.45
CA PHE A 57 -11.95 -2.84 -2.73
C PHE A 57 -13.48 -2.98 -2.90
N THR A 58 -14.26 -2.55 -1.92
CA THR A 58 -15.72 -2.39 -2.03
C THR A 58 -16.11 -1.01 -2.59
N LEU A 59 -15.16 -0.10 -2.74
CA LEU A 59 -15.41 1.28 -3.14
C LEU A 59 -15.21 1.42 -4.65
N PRO A 60 -16.30 1.61 -5.44
CA PRO A 60 -16.20 1.56 -6.91
C PRO A 60 -15.41 2.72 -7.52
N ALA A 61 -15.32 3.86 -6.84
CA ALA A 61 -14.61 5.04 -7.33
C ALA A 61 -13.19 5.15 -6.77
N LEU A 62 -12.72 4.15 -6.02
CA LEU A 62 -11.40 4.18 -5.39
C LEU A 62 -10.29 4.28 -6.43
N ARG A 63 -9.40 5.25 -6.25
CA ARG A 63 -8.24 5.45 -7.10
C ARG A 63 -7.13 6.15 -6.33
N ALA A 64 -5.90 5.70 -6.52
CA ALA A 64 -4.71 6.33 -5.97
C ALA A 64 -3.82 6.87 -7.09
N GLU A 65 -3.29 8.07 -6.89
CA GLU A 65 -2.32 8.70 -7.78
C GLU A 65 -1.05 8.97 -6.99
N VAL A 66 0.09 8.56 -7.52
CA VAL A 66 1.39 8.89 -6.95
C VAL A 66 1.87 10.19 -7.55
N VAL A 67 1.98 11.21 -6.72
CA VAL A 67 2.42 12.55 -7.11
C VAL A 67 3.93 12.60 -7.22
N ASN A 68 4.62 11.94 -6.30
CA ASN A 68 6.07 11.91 -6.26
C ASN A 68 6.54 10.61 -5.59
N ARG A 69 7.66 10.09 -6.05
CA ARG A 69 8.26 8.86 -5.52
C ARG A 69 9.75 9.05 -5.32
N MET A 70 10.23 8.58 -4.16
CA MET A 70 11.66 8.55 -3.85
C MET A 70 12.06 7.11 -3.53
N VAL A 71 13.25 6.72 -3.92
CA VAL A 71 13.79 5.38 -3.67
C VAL A 71 15.17 5.50 -3.06
N SER A 72 15.39 4.81 -1.96
CA SER A 72 16.71 4.72 -1.33
C SER A 72 16.89 3.31 -0.75
N GLY A 73 17.87 2.57 -1.25
CA GLY A 73 18.07 1.18 -0.85
C GLY A 73 16.81 0.36 -1.10
N ASN A 74 16.29 -0.28 -0.07
CA ASN A 74 15.05 -1.08 -0.14
C ASN A 74 13.83 -0.31 0.37
N THR A 75 13.93 1.02 0.46
CA THR A 75 12.84 1.87 0.91
C THR A 75 12.30 2.68 -0.25
N VAL A 76 10.99 2.68 -0.40
CA VAL A 76 10.27 3.48 -1.39
C VAL A 76 9.30 4.38 -0.67
N VAL A 77 9.31 5.67 -0.99
CA VAL A 77 8.42 6.67 -0.39
C VAL A 77 7.53 7.25 -1.48
N ASP A 78 6.23 7.11 -1.31
CA ASP A 78 5.24 7.65 -2.23
C ASP A 78 4.43 8.75 -1.55
N HIS A 79 4.35 9.91 -2.20
CA HIS A 79 3.35 10.91 -1.88
C HIS A 79 2.13 10.61 -2.74
N GLU A 80 1.01 10.30 -2.11
CA GLU A 80 -0.20 9.81 -2.78
C GLU A 80 -1.38 10.74 -2.59
N ARG A 81 -2.25 10.77 -3.62
CA ARG A 81 -3.59 11.33 -3.54
C ARG A 81 -4.58 10.23 -3.81
N VAL A 82 -5.48 9.99 -2.85
CA VAL A 82 -6.49 8.95 -2.96
C VAL A 82 -7.86 9.59 -3.09
N THR A 83 -8.60 9.19 -4.11
CA THR A 83 -9.98 9.63 -4.36
C THR A 83 -10.92 8.42 -4.27
N GLY A 84 -12.21 8.69 -4.05
CA GLY A 84 -13.21 7.62 -3.94
C GLY A 84 -13.23 6.92 -2.60
N LEU A 85 -12.39 7.35 -1.65
CA LEU A 85 -12.37 6.81 -0.29
C LEU A 85 -13.45 7.46 0.58
N HIS A 86 -13.50 8.77 0.53
CA HIS A 86 -14.58 9.61 1.06
C HIS A 86 -14.76 10.82 0.14
N ASP A 87 -15.49 11.83 0.58
CA ASP A 87 -15.60 13.07 -0.16
C ASP A 87 -14.25 13.76 -0.23
N GLY A 88 -13.89 14.21 -1.42
CA GLY A 88 -12.65 14.93 -1.65
C GLY A 88 -11.44 14.02 -1.79
N VAL A 89 -10.27 14.63 -1.70
CA VAL A 89 -8.97 13.97 -1.88
C VAL A 89 -8.31 13.74 -0.53
N VAL A 90 -7.86 12.52 -0.30
CA VAL A 90 -7.03 12.19 0.87
C VAL A 90 -5.57 12.15 0.43
N GLU A 91 -4.73 12.97 1.05
CA GLU A 91 -3.30 12.92 0.81
C GLU A 91 -2.63 12.07 1.87
N ALA A 92 -1.65 11.27 1.44
CA ALA A 92 -0.92 10.38 2.33
C ALA A 92 0.53 10.26 1.88
N ILE A 93 1.41 9.98 2.83
CA ILE A 93 2.77 9.55 2.56
C ILE A 93 2.84 8.08 2.95
N ALA A 94 3.19 7.23 2.01
CA ALA A 94 3.39 5.81 2.24
C ALA A 94 4.86 5.49 2.14
N VAL A 95 5.41 4.87 3.19
CA VAL A 95 6.80 4.43 3.21
C VAL A 95 6.79 2.91 3.14
N TYR A 96 7.35 2.36 2.07
CA TYR A 96 7.39 0.91 1.82
C TYR A 96 8.78 0.36 2.09
N ARG A 97 8.83 -0.74 2.81
CA ARG A 97 10.03 -1.55 2.91
C ARG A 97 9.90 -2.77 2.04
N VAL A 98 10.83 -2.92 1.10
CA VAL A 98 10.79 -4.02 0.13
C VAL A 98 11.83 -5.08 0.53
N ASP A 99 11.40 -6.33 0.52
CA ASP A 99 12.24 -7.49 0.78
C ASP A 99 12.19 -8.41 -0.44
N GLY A 100 13.32 -8.49 -1.16
CA GLY A 100 13.36 -9.18 -2.45
C GLY A 100 12.46 -8.48 -3.46
N ASP A 101 11.41 -9.15 -3.91
CA ASP A 101 10.46 -8.65 -4.90
C ASP A 101 9.07 -8.39 -4.31
N ARG A 102 8.98 -8.26 -2.98
CA ARG A 102 7.70 -8.04 -2.29
C ARG A 102 7.84 -7.01 -1.20
N ILE A 103 6.71 -6.40 -0.87
CA ILE A 103 6.62 -5.39 0.19
C ILE A 103 6.43 -6.09 1.52
N ARG A 104 7.34 -5.84 2.46
CA ARG A 104 7.31 -6.45 3.78
C ARG A 104 6.61 -5.58 4.82
N ALA A 105 6.70 -4.27 4.70
CA ALA A 105 6.11 -3.35 5.68
C ALA A 105 5.74 -2.03 5.01
N VAL A 106 4.71 -1.39 5.54
CA VAL A 106 4.25 -0.08 5.08
C VAL A 106 3.97 0.81 6.28
N TRP A 107 4.43 2.06 6.22
CA TRP A 107 4.10 3.11 7.19
C TRP A 107 3.31 4.20 6.47
N PHE A 108 2.14 4.54 7.01
CA PHE A 108 1.30 5.62 6.47
C PHE A 108 1.36 6.85 7.38
N TYR A 109 1.60 7.99 6.76
CA TYR A 109 1.68 9.29 7.43
C TYR A 109 0.61 10.25 6.94
#